data_f456ef3abe4ef550315e0a6f880be258
#
_entry.id   f456ef3abe4ef550315e0a6f880be258
#
_cell.length_a   1.000
_cell.length_b   1.000
_cell.length_c   1.000
_cell.angle_alpha   90.00
_cell.angle_beta   90.00
_cell.angle_gamma   90.00
#
_symmetry.space_group_name_H-M   'P 1'
#
loop_
_entity.id
_entity.type
_entity.pdbx_description
1 polymer ?
#
loop_
_entity_poly.entity_id
_entity_poly.type
_entity_poly.pdbx_seq_one_letter_code
_entity_poly.pdbx_strand_id
1 'polypeptide(L)'
;GLLTSFNGDAMYDLLAFHSKPAYAWQYVSGTLMHGSKGAPIWFLWVHLLLNGLMILPFGGLLERKRGSRQVLIVFVTATVLSSIVFHFLTQEQDIQATGISAVGYAFVTGGVLILPKMWKEFSLTVKWFYLFLIFLSGLMLLPVITGWISTLLHLSGIVSYLLVFIGSKGLKGGS
;
A
#
# COMPACT_ATOMS: atom_id res chain seq x y z
N GLY A 1 9.53 10.37 5.00
CA GLY A 1 9.34 11.75 4.72
C GLY A 1 10.09 12.71 5.64
N LEU A 2 9.51 13.12 6.74
CA LEU A 2 10.13 14.06 7.69
C LEU A 2 11.44 13.54 8.28
N LEU A 3 11.56 12.24 8.52
CA LEU A 3 12.76 11.62 9.09
C LEU A 3 13.96 11.60 8.12
N THR A 4 13.72 11.51 6.81
CA THR A 4 14.80 11.51 5.80
C THR A 4 15.38 12.89 5.54
N SER A 5 14.68 13.97 5.92
CA SER A 5 15.21 15.34 5.78
C SER A 5 16.22 15.73 6.85
N PHE A 6 16.30 15.02 7.97
CA PHE A 6 17.18 15.36 9.10
C PHE A 6 18.51 14.60 9.13
N ASN A 7 18.60 13.39 8.55
CA ASN A 7 19.84 12.60 8.50
C ASN A 7 19.79 11.60 7.34
N GLY A 8 19.45 12.09 6.17
CA GLY A 8 19.17 11.43 4.89
C GLY A 8 19.53 9.95 4.79
N ASP A 9 20.77 9.65 4.57
CA ASP A 9 21.19 8.31 4.21
C ASP A 9 21.17 7.32 5.39
N ALA A 10 21.57 7.74 6.60
CA ALA A 10 21.64 6.85 7.75
C ALA A 10 20.24 6.35 8.21
N MET A 11 19.25 7.24 8.22
CA MET A 11 17.87 6.85 8.53
C MET A 11 17.26 6.00 7.43
N TYR A 12 17.63 6.25 6.17
CA TYR A 12 17.20 5.46 5.05
C TYR A 12 17.76 4.03 5.15
N ASP A 13 19.05 3.88 5.40
CA ASP A 13 19.71 2.58 5.54
C ASP A 13 19.19 1.80 6.78
N LEU A 14 18.79 2.50 7.85
CA LEU A 14 18.23 1.89 9.05
C LEU A 14 16.78 1.42 8.90
N LEU A 15 15.94 2.17 8.16
CA LEU A 15 14.49 1.99 8.16
C LEU A 15 13.91 1.52 6.84
N ALA A 16 14.57 1.79 5.69
CA ALA A 16 14.11 1.31 4.40
C ALA A 16 14.16 -0.22 4.34
N PHE A 17 13.29 -0.81 3.54
CA PHE A 17 13.35 -2.23 3.30
C PHE A 17 14.47 -2.55 2.29
N HIS A 18 15.41 -3.37 2.69
CA HIS A 18 16.52 -3.84 1.84
C HIS A 18 16.21 -5.22 1.27
N SER A 19 16.73 -5.50 0.09
CA SER A 19 16.69 -6.85 -0.51
C SER A 19 17.34 -7.90 0.40
N LYS A 20 18.36 -7.48 1.15
CA LYS A 20 19.04 -8.25 2.22
C LYS A 20 18.92 -7.46 3.53
N PRO A 21 17.77 -7.53 4.23
CA PRO A 21 17.57 -6.70 5.41
C PRO A 21 18.52 -7.09 6.53
N ALA A 22 19.21 -6.09 7.09
CA ALA A 22 20.09 -6.26 8.25
C ALA A 22 19.29 -6.47 9.54
N TYR A 23 18.04 -5.99 9.57
CA TYR A 23 17.20 -5.98 10.76
C TYR A 23 15.77 -6.41 10.45
N ALA A 24 15.17 -7.21 11.34
CA ALA A 24 13.81 -7.71 11.16
C ALA A 24 12.75 -6.59 11.08
N TRP A 25 12.95 -5.46 11.76
CA TRP A 25 11.99 -4.34 11.69
C TRP A 25 11.89 -3.69 10.30
N GLN A 26 12.91 -3.84 9.44
CA GLN A 26 12.90 -3.29 8.08
C GLN A 26 11.75 -3.87 7.23
N TYR A 27 11.24 -5.07 7.55
CA TYR A 27 10.03 -5.62 6.94
C TYR A 27 8.75 -4.81 7.21
N VAL A 28 8.78 -3.95 8.23
CA VAL A 28 7.65 -3.09 8.58
C VAL A 28 7.98 -1.62 8.38
N SER A 29 9.15 -1.18 8.86
CA SER A 29 9.52 0.24 8.81
C SER A 29 9.70 0.78 7.40
N GLY A 30 10.12 -0.04 6.43
CA GLY A 30 10.19 0.33 5.03
C GLY A 30 8.86 0.80 4.45
N THR A 31 7.75 0.26 4.93
CA THR A 31 6.40 0.69 4.53
C THR A 31 6.09 2.12 5.03
N LEU A 32 6.64 2.52 6.16
CA LEU A 32 6.43 3.86 6.74
C LEU A 32 7.38 4.91 6.15
N MET A 33 8.44 4.47 5.48
CA MET A 33 9.36 5.35 4.78
C MET A 33 8.81 5.76 3.42
N HIS A 34 9.16 6.95 2.95
CA HIS A 34 8.74 7.46 1.65
C HIS A 34 9.92 8.08 0.90
N GLY A 35 9.87 7.97 -0.42
CA GLY A 35 10.94 8.45 -1.30
C GLY A 35 11.97 7.36 -1.60
N SER A 36 13.03 7.74 -2.27
CA SER A 36 14.20 6.90 -2.55
C SER A 36 15.47 7.67 -2.27
N LYS A 37 16.55 6.97 -1.95
CA LYS A 37 17.86 7.58 -1.72
C LYS A 37 18.27 8.41 -2.94
N GLY A 38 18.60 9.67 -2.73
CA GLY A 38 18.98 10.59 -3.79
C GLY A 38 17.83 11.16 -4.64
N ALA A 39 16.57 10.78 -4.38
CA ALA A 39 15.45 11.36 -5.12
C ALA A 39 15.18 12.82 -4.71
N PRO A 40 14.77 13.68 -5.67
CA PRO A 40 14.43 15.05 -5.36
C PRO A 40 13.24 15.15 -4.42
N ILE A 41 13.22 16.17 -3.56
CA ILE A 41 12.21 16.35 -2.50
C ILE A 41 10.77 16.43 -3.05
N TRP A 42 10.56 16.98 -4.24
CA TRP A 42 9.24 17.04 -4.86
C TRP A 42 8.68 15.64 -5.17
N PHE A 43 9.54 14.69 -5.54
CA PHE A 43 9.14 13.31 -5.78
C PHE A 43 8.60 12.66 -4.50
N LEU A 44 9.24 12.92 -3.37
CA LEU A 44 8.77 12.48 -2.05
C LEU A 44 7.33 12.97 -1.79
N TRP A 45 7.07 14.26 -1.99
CA TRP A 45 5.75 14.85 -1.74
C TRP A 45 4.69 14.31 -2.68
N VAL A 46 5.01 14.16 -3.97
CA VAL A 46 4.08 13.55 -4.94
C VAL A 46 3.76 12.10 -4.56
N HIS A 47 4.78 11.31 -4.21
CA HIS A 47 4.61 9.92 -3.79
C HIS A 47 3.75 9.81 -2.51
N LEU A 48 4.01 10.65 -1.52
CA LEU A 48 3.22 10.71 -0.29
C LEU A 48 1.77 11.11 -0.56
N LEU A 49 1.55 12.11 -1.42
CA LEU A 49 0.22 12.56 -1.81
C LEU A 49 -0.57 11.44 -2.51
N LEU A 50 0.03 10.76 -3.48
CA LEU A 50 -0.61 9.66 -4.20
C LEU A 50 -0.98 8.51 -3.25
N ASN A 51 -0.08 8.13 -2.35
CA ASN A 51 -0.39 7.14 -1.32
C ASN A 51 -1.52 7.60 -0.40
N GLY A 52 -1.51 8.86 0.03
CA GLY A 52 -2.58 9.44 0.86
C GLY A 52 -3.94 9.42 0.15
N LEU A 53 -3.98 9.74 -1.14
CA LEU A 53 -5.20 9.69 -1.96
C LEU A 53 -5.77 8.28 -2.12
N MET A 54 -4.94 7.24 -2.04
CA MET A 54 -5.41 5.85 -2.04
C MET A 54 -5.81 5.39 -0.65
N ILE A 55 -5.01 5.68 0.36
CA ILE A 55 -5.16 5.13 1.71
C ILE A 55 -6.34 5.79 2.45
N LEU A 56 -6.42 7.12 2.46
CA LEU A 56 -7.40 7.82 3.28
C LEU A 56 -8.85 7.57 2.81
N PRO A 57 -9.21 7.76 1.52
CA PRO A 57 -10.58 7.54 1.08
C PRO A 57 -11.01 6.06 1.16
N PHE A 58 -10.17 5.15 0.68
CA PHE A 58 -10.52 3.73 0.65
C PHE A 58 -10.37 3.06 2.02
N GLY A 59 -9.37 3.47 2.82
CA GLY A 59 -9.23 3.03 4.20
C GLY A 59 -10.41 3.48 5.06
N GLY A 60 -10.84 4.74 4.95
CA GLY A 60 -12.04 5.25 5.62
C GLY A 60 -13.32 4.55 5.18
N LEU A 61 -13.45 4.23 3.89
CA LEU A 61 -14.59 3.45 3.38
C LEU A 61 -14.60 2.03 3.96
N LEU A 62 -13.43 1.39 4.01
CA LEU A 62 -13.25 0.06 4.58
C LEU A 62 -13.55 0.08 6.09
N GLU A 63 -13.04 1.07 6.82
CA GLU A 63 -13.28 1.23 8.25
C GLU A 63 -14.77 1.40 8.56
N ARG A 64 -15.44 2.28 7.82
CA ARG A 64 -16.90 2.51 7.98
C ARG A 64 -17.73 1.24 7.79
N LYS A 65 -17.33 0.32 6.91
CA LYS A 65 -18.10 -0.89 6.58
C LYS A 65 -17.62 -2.16 7.27
N ARG A 66 -16.38 -2.22 7.71
CA ARG A 66 -15.75 -3.42 8.27
C ARG A 66 -15.16 -3.22 9.67
N GLY A 67 -15.03 -1.97 10.11
CA GLY A 67 -14.44 -1.57 11.38
C GLY A 67 -12.91 -1.46 11.36
N SER A 68 -12.35 -0.72 12.30
CA SER A 68 -10.92 -0.42 12.43
C SER A 68 -10.05 -1.67 12.56
N ARG A 69 -10.56 -2.72 13.23
CA ARG A 69 -9.84 -4.00 13.34
C ARG A 69 -9.53 -4.61 11.97
N GLN A 70 -10.50 -4.57 11.04
CA GLN A 70 -10.30 -5.10 9.69
C GLN A 70 -9.29 -4.27 8.91
N VAL A 71 -9.34 -2.93 9.05
CA VAL A 71 -8.34 -2.02 8.45
C VAL A 71 -6.94 -2.36 8.95
N LEU A 72 -6.77 -2.56 10.24
CA LEU A 72 -5.47 -2.91 10.83
C LEU A 72 -4.97 -4.28 10.33
N ILE A 73 -5.83 -5.29 10.26
CA ILE A 73 -5.45 -6.62 9.73
C ILE A 73 -5.00 -6.49 8.27
N VAL A 74 -5.74 -5.78 7.44
CA VAL A 74 -5.38 -5.57 6.02
C VAL A 74 -4.05 -4.80 5.93
N PHE A 75 -3.86 -3.76 6.74
CA PHE A 75 -2.63 -2.98 6.79
C PHE A 75 -1.42 -3.89 7.09
N VAL A 76 -1.49 -4.64 8.19
CA VAL A 76 -0.38 -5.52 8.62
C VAL A 76 -0.12 -6.62 7.58
N THR A 77 -1.17 -7.25 7.07
CA THR A 77 -1.02 -8.32 6.06
C THR A 77 -0.41 -7.79 4.76
N ALA A 78 -0.84 -6.64 4.28
CA ALA A 78 -0.29 -6.03 3.07
C ALA A 78 1.18 -5.60 3.26
N THR A 79 1.51 -5.03 4.42
CA THR A 79 2.90 -4.67 4.78
C THR A 79 3.81 -5.89 4.77
N VAL A 80 3.44 -6.94 5.50
CA VAL A 80 4.28 -8.14 5.63
C VAL A 80 4.39 -8.89 4.30
N LEU A 81 3.27 -9.09 3.59
CA LEU A 81 3.30 -9.82 2.33
C LEU A 81 4.11 -9.09 1.26
N SER A 82 3.95 -7.76 1.13
CA SER A 82 4.72 -6.99 0.16
C SER A 82 6.22 -7.02 0.45
N SER A 83 6.60 -6.97 1.73
CA SER A 83 7.99 -7.07 2.14
C SER A 83 8.59 -8.45 1.85
N ILE A 84 7.84 -9.52 2.10
CA ILE A 84 8.24 -10.89 1.74
C ILE A 84 8.40 -11.02 0.21
N VAL A 85 7.44 -10.54 -0.56
CA VAL A 85 7.50 -10.56 -2.03
C VAL A 85 8.72 -9.79 -2.53
N PHE A 86 8.98 -8.58 -1.99
CA PHE A 86 10.16 -7.81 -2.36
C PHE A 86 11.45 -8.58 -2.07
N HIS A 87 11.59 -9.15 -0.87
CA HIS A 87 12.77 -9.92 -0.50
C HIS A 87 13.05 -11.03 -1.51
N PHE A 88 12.06 -11.87 -1.83
CA PHE A 88 12.25 -12.98 -2.76
C PHE A 88 12.52 -12.55 -4.19
N LEU A 89 11.94 -11.43 -4.64
CA LEU A 89 12.16 -10.90 -6.00
C LEU A 89 13.53 -10.24 -6.18
N THR A 90 14.16 -9.79 -5.10
CA THR A 90 15.32 -8.91 -5.18
C THR A 90 16.53 -9.40 -4.41
N GLN A 91 16.51 -10.62 -3.87
CA GLN A 91 17.59 -11.17 -3.05
C GLN A 91 18.97 -11.20 -3.72
N GLU A 92 19.02 -11.28 -5.05
CA GLU A 92 20.26 -11.23 -5.84
C GLU A 92 20.72 -9.80 -6.16
N GLN A 93 19.91 -8.79 -5.80
CA GLN A 93 20.17 -7.38 -6.06
C GLN A 93 20.46 -6.65 -4.74
N ASP A 94 21.24 -5.59 -4.80
CA ASP A 94 21.43 -4.68 -3.65
C ASP A 94 20.57 -3.43 -3.85
N ILE A 95 19.28 -3.59 -3.60
CA ILE A 95 18.29 -2.52 -3.77
C ILE A 95 17.45 -2.31 -2.53
N GLN A 96 16.87 -1.13 -2.46
CA GLN A 96 16.01 -0.70 -1.35
C GLN A 96 14.62 -0.34 -1.87
N ALA A 97 13.62 -0.59 -1.04
CA ALA A 97 12.25 -0.17 -1.29
C ALA A 97 11.68 0.60 -0.12
N THR A 98 10.81 1.53 -0.44
CA THR A 98 10.04 2.30 0.53
C THR A 98 8.64 2.55 0.00
N GLY A 99 7.73 2.83 0.92
CA GLY A 99 6.40 3.30 0.57
C GLY A 99 5.28 2.34 0.96
N ILE A 100 4.19 2.96 1.31
CA ILE A 100 2.97 2.32 1.81
C ILE A 100 2.02 1.91 0.66
N SER A 101 2.47 1.96 -0.59
CA SER A 101 1.62 1.78 -1.77
C SER A 101 0.94 0.41 -1.83
N ALA A 102 1.61 -0.66 -1.41
CA ALA A 102 0.99 -1.99 -1.33
C ALA A 102 -0.24 -2.00 -0.39
N VAL A 103 -0.16 -1.30 0.75
CA VAL A 103 -1.31 -1.09 1.65
C VAL A 103 -2.40 -0.27 0.95
N GLY A 104 -2.00 0.78 0.22
CA GLY A 104 -2.92 1.57 -0.61
C GLY A 104 -3.70 0.68 -1.58
N TYR A 105 -3.04 -0.21 -2.31
CA TYR A 105 -3.69 -1.17 -3.22
C TYR A 105 -4.58 -2.18 -2.51
N ALA A 106 -4.21 -2.62 -1.31
CA ALA A 106 -5.09 -3.46 -0.49
C ALA A 106 -6.39 -2.71 -0.13
N PHE A 107 -6.29 -1.43 0.26
CA PHE A 107 -7.45 -0.61 0.59
C PHE A 107 -8.29 -0.27 -0.66
N VAL A 108 -7.67 0.07 -1.79
CA VAL A 108 -8.38 0.26 -3.07
C VAL A 108 -9.18 -0.99 -3.43
N THR A 109 -8.58 -2.18 -3.33
CA THR A 109 -9.27 -3.46 -3.59
C THR A 109 -10.48 -3.64 -2.68
N GLY A 110 -10.31 -3.40 -1.38
CA GLY A 110 -11.42 -3.43 -0.42
C GLY A 110 -12.51 -2.43 -0.74
N GLY A 111 -12.11 -1.21 -1.09
CA GLY A 111 -13.02 -0.15 -1.49
C GLY A 111 -13.82 -0.49 -2.75
N VAL A 112 -13.16 -1.00 -3.78
CA VAL A 112 -13.83 -1.43 -5.03
C VAL A 112 -14.91 -2.48 -4.78
N LEU A 113 -14.66 -3.43 -3.86
CA LEU A 113 -15.65 -4.45 -3.50
C LEU A 113 -16.80 -3.92 -2.62
N ILE A 114 -16.59 -2.83 -1.91
CA ILE A 114 -17.59 -2.19 -1.03
C ILE A 114 -18.39 -1.11 -1.78
N LEU A 115 -17.75 -0.38 -2.66
CA LEU A 115 -18.29 0.79 -3.35
C LEU A 115 -19.68 0.56 -4.00
N PRO A 116 -19.93 -0.57 -4.73
CA PRO A 116 -21.23 -0.82 -5.34
C PRO A 116 -22.38 -0.86 -4.31
N LYS A 117 -22.09 -1.36 -3.09
CA LYS A 117 -23.09 -1.46 -2.01
C LYS A 117 -23.45 -0.11 -1.39
N MET A 118 -22.55 0.86 -1.50
CA MET A 118 -22.73 2.22 -0.99
C MET A 118 -23.04 3.24 -2.09
N TRP A 119 -23.12 2.80 -3.35
CA TRP A 119 -23.20 3.70 -4.50
C TRP A 119 -24.38 4.67 -4.43
N LYS A 120 -25.51 4.23 -3.90
CA LYS A 120 -26.71 5.06 -3.75
C LYS A 120 -26.57 6.14 -2.66
N GLU A 121 -25.67 5.94 -1.70
CA GLU A 121 -25.44 6.86 -0.59
C GLU A 121 -24.59 8.09 -1.01
N PHE A 122 -23.88 8.01 -2.14
CA PHE A 122 -22.92 9.02 -2.57
C PHE A 122 -23.52 10.04 -3.54
N SER A 123 -23.12 11.31 -3.36
CA SER A 123 -23.34 12.36 -4.35
C SER A 123 -22.59 12.05 -5.66
N LEU A 124 -23.00 12.69 -6.75
CA LEU A 124 -22.36 12.53 -8.05
C LEU A 124 -20.86 12.87 -8.02
N THR A 125 -20.50 13.95 -7.32
CA THR A 125 -19.11 14.40 -7.13
C THR A 125 -18.27 13.34 -6.44
N VAL A 126 -18.78 12.71 -5.37
CA VAL A 126 -18.08 11.64 -4.63
C VAL A 126 -17.91 10.40 -5.51
N LYS A 127 -18.91 10.07 -6.33
CA LYS A 127 -18.83 8.96 -7.31
C LYS A 127 -17.69 9.17 -8.30
N TRP A 128 -17.63 10.35 -8.92
CA TRP A 128 -16.56 10.70 -9.85
C TRP A 128 -15.18 10.71 -9.19
N PHE A 129 -15.10 11.18 -7.95
CA PHE A 129 -13.86 11.14 -7.18
C PHE A 129 -13.34 9.71 -7.00
N TYR A 130 -14.17 8.77 -6.55
CA TYR A 130 -13.76 7.37 -6.41
C TYR A 130 -13.41 6.72 -7.74
N LEU A 131 -14.19 6.98 -8.81
CA LEU A 131 -13.87 6.46 -10.15
C LEU A 131 -12.53 6.99 -10.65
N PHE A 132 -12.24 8.27 -10.44
CA PHE A 132 -10.94 8.85 -10.76
C PHE A 132 -9.80 8.19 -9.98
N LEU A 133 -9.96 7.95 -8.69
CA LEU A 133 -8.94 7.28 -7.88
C LEU A 133 -8.71 5.83 -8.32
N ILE A 134 -9.76 5.10 -8.67
CA ILE A 134 -9.66 3.74 -9.21
C ILE A 134 -8.91 3.74 -10.54
N PHE A 135 -9.26 4.66 -11.43
CA PHE A 135 -8.57 4.83 -12.72
C PHE A 135 -7.09 5.17 -12.53
N LEU A 136 -6.78 6.13 -11.65
CA LEU A 136 -5.40 6.50 -11.32
C LEU A 136 -4.61 5.32 -10.74
N SER A 137 -5.22 4.56 -9.82
CA SER A 137 -4.62 3.35 -9.27
C SER A 137 -4.37 2.30 -10.35
N GLY A 138 -5.29 2.13 -11.28
CA GLY A 138 -5.13 1.24 -12.44
C GLY A 138 -3.97 1.63 -13.33
N LEU A 139 -3.78 2.92 -13.61
CA LEU A 139 -2.62 3.42 -14.36
C LEU A 139 -1.30 3.11 -13.64
N MET A 140 -1.26 3.29 -12.32
CA MET A 140 -0.07 3.02 -11.51
C MET A 140 0.23 1.50 -11.36
N LEU A 141 -0.64 0.60 -11.81
CA LEU A 141 -0.34 -0.84 -11.94
C LEU A 141 0.44 -1.17 -13.21
N LEU A 142 0.52 -0.27 -14.17
CA LEU A 142 1.22 -0.54 -15.42
C LEU A 142 2.75 -0.53 -15.20
N PRO A 143 3.46 -1.62 -15.54
CA PRO A 143 4.91 -1.71 -15.35
C PRO A 143 5.71 -0.64 -16.10
N VAL A 144 5.16 -0.12 -17.19
CA VAL A 144 5.77 0.97 -17.96
C VAL A 144 5.80 2.29 -17.18
N ILE A 145 4.94 2.46 -16.19
CA ILE A 145 4.85 3.68 -15.37
C ILE A 145 5.68 3.52 -14.08
N THR A 146 5.54 2.40 -13.39
CA THR A 146 6.11 2.20 -12.05
C THR A 146 7.25 1.20 -11.98
N GLY A 147 7.49 0.47 -13.07
CA GLY A 147 8.46 -0.63 -13.09
C GLY A 147 7.89 -1.96 -12.57
N TRP A 148 8.48 -3.07 -13.01
CA TRP A 148 7.98 -4.42 -12.71
C TRP A 148 7.96 -4.74 -11.21
N ILE A 149 9.00 -4.36 -10.48
CA ILE A 149 9.08 -4.63 -9.03
C ILE A 149 7.94 -3.92 -8.30
N SER A 150 7.75 -2.62 -8.56
CA SER A 150 6.65 -1.86 -7.95
C SER A 150 5.28 -2.44 -8.31
N THR A 151 5.08 -2.85 -9.57
CA THR A 151 3.84 -3.51 -10.00
C THR A 151 3.58 -4.80 -9.20
N LEU A 152 4.58 -5.64 -9.00
CA LEU A 152 4.44 -6.88 -8.22
C LEU A 152 4.16 -6.58 -6.74
N LEU A 153 4.74 -5.52 -6.18
CA LEU A 153 4.41 -5.07 -4.82
C LEU A 153 2.97 -4.56 -4.72
N HIS A 154 2.49 -3.83 -5.72
CA HIS A 154 1.08 -3.41 -5.79
C HIS A 154 0.13 -4.61 -5.88
N LEU A 155 0.45 -5.60 -6.71
CA LEU A 155 -0.31 -6.84 -6.81
C LEU A 155 -0.32 -7.63 -5.50
N SER A 156 0.79 -7.65 -4.75
CA SER A 156 0.83 -8.27 -3.43
C SER A 156 -0.15 -7.61 -2.44
N GLY A 157 -0.35 -6.30 -2.54
CA GLY A 157 -1.37 -5.56 -1.79
C GLY A 157 -2.79 -6.03 -2.13
N ILE A 158 -3.10 -6.18 -3.43
CA ILE A 158 -4.39 -6.71 -3.89
C ILE A 158 -4.62 -8.11 -3.31
N VAL A 159 -3.65 -9.00 -3.44
CA VAL A 159 -3.70 -10.37 -2.92
C VAL A 159 -3.90 -10.38 -1.41
N SER A 160 -3.21 -9.51 -0.68
CA SER A 160 -3.35 -9.39 0.78
C SER A 160 -4.79 -9.13 1.20
N TYR A 161 -5.48 -8.19 0.53
CA TYR A 161 -6.88 -7.92 0.84
C TYR A 161 -7.77 -9.14 0.55
N LEU A 162 -7.57 -9.81 -0.59
CA LEU A 162 -8.36 -10.98 -0.95
C LEU A 162 -8.18 -12.13 0.05
N LEU A 163 -6.97 -12.38 0.52
CA LEU A 163 -6.70 -13.39 1.55
C LEU A 163 -7.42 -13.07 2.86
N VAL A 164 -7.34 -11.82 3.34
CA VAL A 164 -8.04 -11.37 4.55
C VAL A 164 -9.56 -11.46 4.37
N PHE A 165 -10.06 -11.12 3.19
CA PHE A 165 -11.50 -11.18 2.89
C PHE A 165 -12.04 -12.62 2.88
N ILE A 166 -11.32 -13.56 2.27
CA ILE A 166 -11.70 -15.00 2.23
C ILE A 166 -11.64 -15.57 3.65
N GLY A 167 -10.55 -15.34 4.39
CA GLY A 167 -10.42 -15.80 5.76
C GLY A 167 -11.52 -15.29 6.69
N SER A 168 -11.97 -14.04 6.51
CA SER A 168 -13.04 -13.46 7.32
C SER A 168 -14.44 -14.04 7.04
N LYS A 169 -14.65 -14.60 5.84
CA LYS A 169 -15.90 -15.32 5.51
C LYS A 169 -15.94 -16.74 6.07
N GLY A 170 -14.81 -17.44 6.05
CA GLY A 170 -14.70 -18.78 6.59
C GLY A 170 -15.03 -18.85 8.08
N LEU A 171 -14.62 -17.83 8.86
CA LEU A 171 -14.90 -17.72 10.28
C LEU A 171 -16.38 -17.44 10.63
N LYS A 172 -17.18 -16.91 9.70
CA LYS A 172 -18.61 -16.63 9.91
C LYS A 172 -19.54 -17.75 9.44
N GLY A 173 -19.04 -18.71 8.68
CA GLY A 173 -19.82 -19.85 8.17
C GLY A 173 -19.76 -21.08 9.08
N GLY A 174 -19.02 -21.05 10.19
CA GLY A 174 -18.84 -22.16 11.13
C GLY A 174 -19.57 -22.00 12.47
N SER A 175 -20.56 -21.10 12.56
CA SER A 175 -21.40 -20.89 13.76
C SER A 175 -22.85 -21.15 13.48
#